data_29071af5e6211aae69d3e0a955ca14a0
#
_entry.id   29071af5e6211aae69d3e0a955ca14a0
#
_cell.length_a   1.000
_cell.length_b   1.000
_cell.length_c   1.000
_cell.angle_alpha   90.00
_cell.angle_beta   90.00
_cell.angle_gamma   90.00
#
_symmetry.space_group_name_H-M   'P 1'
#
loop_
_entity.id
_entity.type
_entity.pdbx_description
1 polymer ?
#
loop_
_entity_poly.entity_id
_entity_poly.type
_entity_poly.pdbx_seq_one_letter_code
_entity_poly.pdbx_strand_id
1 'polypeptide(L)'
;MVYITEIQVNVPLETFIKKMDRVENKRHWQKGLVASEHISGDIGQLGAKMKLIYKFGSRKMTIVETITKRNLPHELHANYTTKTMHNIQQNYFERTTNGFTKWTSKNKFLPLNLVMRVMLYLSPSLFKKQSLTYMRDFKNFAENGISLANA
;
A
#
# COMPACT_ATOMS: atom_id res chain seq x y z
N MET A 1 -1.57 14.90 8.52
CA MET A 1 -1.46 13.78 9.47
C MET A 1 -0.33 12.86 9.03
N VAL A 2 0.54 12.52 9.95
CA VAL A 2 1.69 11.64 9.70
C VAL A 2 1.66 10.52 10.72
N TYR A 3 1.89 9.27 10.30
CA TYR A 3 2.09 8.14 11.21
C TYR A 3 3.04 7.10 10.60
N ILE A 4 3.57 6.25 11.49
CA ILE A 4 4.46 5.15 11.11
C ILE A 4 3.82 3.84 11.58
N THR A 5 3.83 2.83 10.72
CA THR A 5 3.41 1.46 11.04
C THR A 5 4.54 0.49 10.70
N GLU A 6 4.64 -0.59 11.47
CA GLU A 6 5.65 -1.63 11.28
C GLU A 6 5.02 -3.01 11.41
N ILE A 7 5.56 -3.98 10.66
CA ILE A 7 5.21 -5.39 10.81
C ILE A 7 6.43 -6.25 10.46
N GLN A 8 6.58 -7.37 11.14
CA GLN A 8 7.51 -8.42 10.73
C GLN A 8 6.75 -9.45 9.90
N VAL A 9 7.27 -9.73 8.71
CA VAL A 9 6.75 -10.77 7.81
C VAL A 9 7.78 -11.91 7.80
N ASN A 10 7.34 -13.10 8.15
CA ASN A 10 8.21 -14.26 8.39
C ASN A 10 8.58 -14.97 7.10
N VAL A 11 9.14 -14.22 6.18
CA VAL A 11 9.76 -14.72 4.93
C VAL A 11 11.06 -13.95 4.70
N PRO A 12 12.02 -14.54 3.95
CA PRO A 12 13.25 -13.83 3.59
C PRO A 12 12.96 -12.57 2.76
N LEU A 13 13.86 -11.60 2.83
CA LEU A 13 13.68 -10.30 2.14
C LEU A 13 13.48 -10.48 0.63
N GLU A 14 14.20 -11.39 0.00
CA GLU A 14 14.07 -11.67 -1.44
C GLU A 14 12.67 -12.16 -1.80
N THR A 15 12.11 -13.05 -0.99
CA THR A 15 10.74 -13.58 -1.15
C THR A 15 9.70 -12.47 -0.92
N PHE A 16 9.91 -11.65 0.12
CA PHE A 16 9.06 -10.51 0.42
C PHE A 16 8.96 -9.57 -0.79
N ILE A 17 10.12 -9.17 -1.32
CA ILE A 17 10.18 -8.23 -2.45
C ILE A 17 9.55 -8.82 -3.72
N LYS A 18 9.81 -10.09 -4.01
CA LYS A 18 9.17 -10.76 -5.15
C LYS A 18 7.64 -10.67 -5.09
N LYS A 19 7.07 -10.87 -3.90
CA LYS A 19 5.62 -10.83 -3.71
C LYS A 19 5.08 -9.39 -3.72
N MET A 20 5.81 -8.45 -3.13
CA MET A 20 5.42 -7.04 -3.03
C MET A 20 5.49 -6.33 -4.38
N ASP A 21 6.51 -6.62 -5.18
CA ASP A 21 6.83 -5.87 -6.40
C ASP A 21 5.94 -6.24 -7.60
N ARG A 22 5.16 -7.31 -7.52
CA ARG A 22 4.28 -7.72 -8.60
C ARG A 22 2.93 -7.02 -8.51
N VAL A 23 2.58 -6.26 -9.56
CA VAL A 23 1.30 -5.54 -9.65
C VAL A 23 0.12 -6.51 -9.52
N GLU A 24 0.19 -7.66 -10.16
CA GLU A 24 -0.85 -8.70 -10.14
C GLU A 24 -1.09 -9.29 -8.75
N ASN A 25 -0.15 -9.15 -7.81
CA ASN A 25 -0.30 -9.65 -6.45
C ASN A 25 -1.11 -8.71 -5.55
N LYS A 26 -1.25 -7.44 -5.90
CA LYS A 26 -1.97 -6.47 -5.05
C LYS A 26 -3.38 -6.93 -4.71
N ARG A 27 -4.10 -7.52 -5.64
CA ARG A 27 -5.46 -8.02 -5.41
C ARG A 27 -5.54 -9.09 -4.33
N HIS A 28 -4.44 -9.79 -4.06
CA HIS A 28 -4.40 -10.87 -3.07
C HIS A 28 -4.35 -10.35 -1.64
N TRP A 29 -3.87 -9.12 -1.43
CA TRP A 29 -3.73 -8.54 -0.11
C TRP A 29 -4.36 -7.15 0.06
N GLN A 30 -4.92 -6.58 -1.00
CA GLN A 30 -5.69 -5.33 -0.92
C GLN A 30 -7.16 -5.63 -1.18
N LYS A 31 -7.91 -5.72 -0.10
CA LYS A 31 -9.34 -6.04 -0.15
C LYS A 31 -10.09 -5.04 -1.03
N GLY A 32 -10.92 -5.55 -1.91
CA GLY A 32 -11.75 -4.74 -2.78
C GLY A 32 -11.09 -4.30 -4.08
N LEU A 33 -9.79 -4.52 -4.27
CA LEU A 33 -9.12 -4.17 -5.51
C LEU A 33 -9.62 -5.08 -6.65
N VAL A 34 -10.32 -4.50 -7.62
CA VAL A 34 -10.94 -5.24 -8.72
C VAL A 34 -10.25 -5.03 -10.07
N ALA A 35 -9.51 -3.93 -10.24
CA ALA A 35 -8.79 -3.66 -11.48
C ALA A 35 -7.58 -2.75 -11.24
N SER A 36 -6.55 -2.94 -12.07
CA SER A 36 -5.37 -2.08 -12.14
C SER A 36 -5.14 -1.72 -13.60
N GLU A 37 -5.11 -0.43 -13.92
CA GLU A 37 -4.95 0.08 -15.28
C GLU A 37 -3.68 0.92 -15.38
N HIS A 38 -2.77 0.54 -16.28
CA HIS A 38 -1.56 1.32 -16.54
C HIS A 38 -1.94 2.66 -17.18
N ILE A 39 -1.36 3.77 -16.66
CA ILE A 39 -1.58 5.11 -17.20
C ILE A 39 -0.37 5.58 -17.99
N SER A 40 0.83 5.58 -17.39
CA SER A 40 2.05 6.08 -18.01
C SER A 40 3.31 5.54 -17.34
N GLY A 41 4.45 5.69 -18.02
CA GLY A 41 5.73 5.19 -17.54
C GLY A 41 5.86 3.66 -17.68
N ASP A 42 7.00 3.12 -17.25
CA ASP A 42 7.23 1.68 -17.24
C ASP A 42 6.69 1.08 -15.95
N ILE A 43 5.85 0.07 -16.06
CA ILE A 43 5.16 -0.55 -14.91
C ILE A 43 6.14 -0.89 -13.79
N GLY A 44 5.84 -0.40 -12.58
CA GLY A 44 6.63 -0.64 -11.37
C GLY A 44 7.91 0.20 -11.25
N GLN A 45 8.27 0.98 -12.26
CA GLN A 45 9.48 1.79 -12.26
C GLN A 45 9.21 3.22 -11.76
N LEU A 46 10.29 3.96 -11.46
CA LEU A 46 10.20 5.35 -11.01
C LEU A 46 9.36 6.18 -11.99
N GLY A 47 8.41 6.94 -11.46
CA GLY A 47 7.51 7.80 -12.23
C GLY A 47 6.30 7.10 -12.84
N ALA A 48 6.23 5.78 -12.79
CA ALA A 48 5.09 5.03 -13.33
C ALA A 48 3.80 5.39 -12.61
N LYS A 49 2.72 5.53 -13.38
CA LYS A 49 1.38 5.80 -12.87
C LYS A 49 0.44 4.66 -13.20
N MET A 50 -0.36 4.29 -12.21
CA MET A 50 -1.36 3.23 -12.32
C MET A 50 -2.67 3.67 -11.67
N LYS A 51 -3.78 3.38 -12.34
CA LYS A 51 -5.11 3.57 -11.76
C LYS A 51 -5.51 2.28 -11.06
N LEU A 52 -5.81 2.39 -9.77
CA LEU A 52 -6.29 1.28 -8.93
C LEU A 52 -7.78 1.49 -8.67
N ILE A 53 -8.59 0.49 -8.96
CA ILE A 53 -10.04 0.54 -8.83
C ILE A 53 -10.47 -0.43 -7.75
N TYR A 54 -11.13 0.10 -6.71
CA TYR A 54 -11.64 -0.67 -5.58
C TYR A 54 -13.16 -0.65 -5.59
N LYS A 55 -13.77 -1.77 -5.20
CA LYS A 55 -15.21 -1.87 -4.97
C LYS A 55 -15.50 -2.43 -3.59
N PHE A 56 -16.36 -1.73 -2.85
CA PHE A 56 -16.84 -2.13 -1.53
C PHE A 56 -18.37 -2.09 -1.57
N GLY A 57 -18.99 -3.23 -1.88
CA GLY A 57 -20.43 -3.29 -2.17
C GLY A 57 -20.77 -2.48 -3.42
N SER A 58 -21.64 -1.48 -3.31
CA SER A 58 -22.01 -0.57 -4.39
C SER A 58 -21.06 0.62 -4.54
N ARG A 59 -20.13 0.81 -3.59
CA ARG A 59 -19.18 1.94 -3.62
C ARG A 59 -17.98 1.60 -4.48
N LYS A 60 -17.60 2.53 -5.36
CA LYS A 60 -16.40 2.44 -6.20
C LYS A 60 -15.44 3.55 -5.80
N MET A 61 -14.17 3.21 -5.59
CA MET A 61 -13.11 4.17 -5.31
C MET A 61 -12.00 4.00 -6.34
N THR A 62 -11.52 5.11 -6.87
CA THR A 62 -10.40 5.13 -7.81
C THR A 62 -9.24 5.88 -7.20
N ILE A 63 -8.07 5.24 -7.20
CA ILE A 63 -6.82 5.81 -6.69
C ILE A 63 -5.80 5.81 -7.82
N VAL A 64 -5.05 6.90 -7.97
CA VAL A 64 -3.89 6.94 -8.87
C VAL A 64 -2.63 6.76 -8.02
N GLU A 65 -1.89 5.69 -8.30
CA GLU A 65 -0.59 5.41 -7.72
C GLU A 65 0.50 5.99 -8.62
N THR A 66 1.46 6.67 -8.00
CA THR A 66 2.68 7.14 -8.69
C THR A 66 3.89 6.65 -7.91
N ILE A 67 4.79 5.92 -8.55
CA ILE A 67 6.05 5.47 -7.93
C ILE A 67 6.99 6.64 -7.83
N THR A 68 7.40 7.00 -6.61
CA THR A 68 8.25 8.17 -6.34
C THR A 68 9.69 7.82 -6.00
N LYS A 69 9.94 6.59 -5.54
CA LYS A 69 11.30 6.07 -5.30
C LYS A 69 11.30 4.56 -5.43
N ARG A 70 12.29 4.06 -6.17
CA ARG A 70 12.52 2.62 -6.31
C ARG A 70 13.99 2.32 -6.03
N ASN A 71 14.28 1.81 -4.85
CA ASN A 71 15.61 1.37 -4.42
C ASN A 71 15.48 0.00 -3.73
N LEU A 72 15.00 -0.98 -4.50
CA LEU A 72 14.82 -2.33 -3.98
C LEU A 72 16.17 -3.02 -3.76
N PRO A 73 16.28 -3.86 -2.75
CA PRO A 73 15.20 -4.41 -1.89
C PRO A 73 14.84 -3.56 -0.67
N HIS A 74 15.40 -2.37 -0.48
CA HIS A 74 15.29 -1.62 0.77
C HIS A 74 14.20 -0.55 0.81
N GLU A 75 13.86 0.06 -0.33
CA GLU A 75 12.89 1.16 -0.37
C GLU A 75 12.00 1.07 -1.60
N LEU A 76 10.71 1.34 -1.39
CA LEU A 76 9.74 1.54 -2.46
C LEU A 76 8.71 2.56 -1.98
N HIS A 77 8.74 3.75 -2.56
CA HIS A 77 7.84 4.84 -2.18
C HIS A 77 6.86 5.15 -3.29
N ALA A 78 5.65 5.52 -2.92
CA ALA A 78 4.60 5.88 -3.86
C ALA A 78 3.68 6.94 -3.29
N ASN A 79 3.08 7.73 -4.15
CA ASN A 79 1.97 8.59 -3.81
C ASN A 79 0.67 7.96 -4.28
N TYR A 80 -0.38 8.15 -3.49
CA TYR A 80 -1.72 7.66 -3.80
C TYR A 80 -2.69 8.83 -3.76
N THR A 81 -3.33 9.13 -4.88
CA THR A 81 -4.18 10.31 -5.02
C THR A 81 -5.61 9.92 -5.36
N THR A 82 -6.56 10.45 -4.61
CA THR A 82 -7.99 10.41 -4.91
C THR A 82 -8.50 11.83 -5.13
N LYS A 83 -9.79 11.98 -5.41
CA LYS A 83 -10.42 13.32 -5.54
C LYS A 83 -10.36 14.14 -4.25
N THR A 84 -10.26 13.47 -3.09
CA THR A 84 -10.40 14.13 -1.77
C THR A 84 -9.17 14.02 -0.91
N MET A 85 -8.19 13.19 -1.28
CA MET A 85 -7.04 12.88 -0.45
C MET A 85 -5.79 12.65 -1.28
N HIS A 86 -4.66 13.13 -0.79
CA HIS A 86 -3.34 12.79 -1.30
C HIS A 86 -2.54 12.12 -0.18
N ASN A 87 -2.03 10.91 -0.44
CA ASN A 87 -1.21 10.16 0.50
C ASN A 87 0.20 10.01 -0.05
N ILE A 88 1.17 10.42 0.74
CA ILE A 88 2.59 10.19 0.47
C ILE A 88 3.02 9.01 1.34
N GLN A 89 3.42 7.91 0.71
CA GLN A 89 3.79 6.69 1.42
C GLN A 89 5.25 6.32 1.15
N GLN A 90 6.01 6.16 2.24
CA GLN A 90 7.40 5.73 2.19
C GLN A 90 7.51 4.35 2.84
N ASN A 91 7.93 3.36 2.07
CA ASN A 91 8.08 1.99 2.55
C ASN A 91 9.55 1.61 2.61
N TYR A 92 9.93 1.00 3.72
CA TYR A 92 11.27 0.53 3.99
C TYR A 92 11.23 -0.95 4.37
N PHE A 93 12.18 -1.71 3.82
CA PHE A 93 12.26 -3.16 4.06
C PHE A 93 13.67 -3.51 4.50
N GLU A 94 13.79 -4.26 5.59
CA GLU A 94 15.09 -4.68 6.08
C GLU A 94 15.06 -6.11 6.64
N ARG A 95 16.20 -6.78 6.58
CA ARG A 95 16.34 -8.12 7.18
C ARG A 95 16.38 -8.00 8.69
N THR A 96 15.69 -8.93 9.36
CA THR A 96 15.78 -9.09 10.81
C THR A 96 16.95 -10.02 11.15
N THR A 97 17.35 -10.03 12.44
CA THR A 97 18.44 -10.90 12.92
C THR A 97 18.13 -12.39 12.73
N ASN A 98 16.86 -12.78 12.69
CA ASN A 98 16.44 -14.17 12.47
C ASN A 98 16.14 -14.52 11.01
N GLY A 99 16.52 -13.66 10.08
CA GLY A 99 16.42 -13.94 8.65
C GLY A 99 15.07 -13.64 7.99
N PHE A 100 14.18 -12.96 8.70
CA PHE A 100 12.88 -12.52 8.19
C PHE A 100 12.93 -11.06 7.69
N THR A 101 11.78 -10.45 7.48
CA THR A 101 11.68 -9.09 6.92
C THR A 101 10.88 -8.19 7.84
N LYS A 102 11.43 -7.01 8.14
CA LYS A 102 10.69 -5.92 8.78
C LYS A 102 10.26 -4.92 7.72
N TRP A 103 8.97 -4.63 7.67
CA TRP A 103 8.38 -3.63 6.80
C TRP A 103 7.94 -2.43 7.65
N THR A 104 8.51 -1.27 7.36
CA THR A 104 8.14 0.01 7.98
C THR A 104 7.49 0.89 6.92
N SER A 105 6.33 1.45 7.23
CA SER A 105 5.63 2.36 6.32
C SER A 105 5.36 3.68 7.03
N LYS A 106 5.83 4.77 6.43
CA LYS A 106 5.55 6.13 6.86
C LYS A 106 4.53 6.74 5.91
N ASN A 107 3.42 7.20 6.46
CA ASN A 107 2.31 7.77 5.70
C ASN A 107 2.08 9.21 6.09
N LYS A 108 1.91 10.07 5.09
CA LYS A 108 1.48 11.46 5.25
C LYS A 108 0.21 11.67 4.43
N PHE A 109 -0.88 12.02 5.09
CA PHE A 109 -2.16 12.30 4.45
C PHE A 109 -2.41 13.79 4.37
N LEU A 110 -2.71 14.27 3.16
CA LEU A 110 -3.03 15.66 2.84
C LEU A 110 -4.47 15.72 2.33
N PRO A 111 -5.41 16.28 3.12
CA PRO A 111 -6.79 16.41 2.65
C PRO A 111 -6.89 17.47 1.56
N LEU A 112 -7.70 17.19 0.52
CA LEU A 112 -7.88 18.08 -0.62
C LEU A 112 -9.19 18.89 -0.55
N ASN A 113 -10.03 18.63 0.47
CA ASN A 113 -11.24 19.40 0.72
C ASN A 113 -11.52 19.52 2.22
N LEU A 114 -12.48 20.38 2.57
CA LEU A 114 -12.82 20.66 3.97
C LEU A 114 -13.41 19.43 4.67
N VAL A 115 -14.25 18.67 4.00
CA VAL A 115 -14.90 17.48 4.58
C VAL A 115 -13.85 16.46 5.02
N MET A 116 -12.87 16.20 4.15
CA MET A 116 -11.80 15.25 4.46
C MET A 116 -10.87 15.78 5.56
N ARG A 117 -10.65 17.09 5.60
CA ARG A 117 -9.89 17.75 6.69
C ARG A 117 -10.55 17.51 8.04
N VAL A 118 -11.85 17.69 8.12
CA VAL A 118 -12.63 17.44 9.33
C VAL A 118 -12.58 15.96 9.71
N MET A 119 -12.73 15.06 8.73
CA MET A 119 -12.65 13.62 8.96
C MET A 119 -11.30 13.18 9.53
N LEU A 120 -10.19 13.70 9.00
CA LEU A 120 -8.85 13.44 9.55
C LEU A 120 -8.70 13.93 10.98
N TYR A 121 -9.27 15.09 11.28
CA TYR A 121 -9.24 15.65 12.63
C TYR A 121 -10.04 14.83 13.64
N LEU A 122 -11.25 14.37 13.26
CA LEU A 122 -12.15 13.63 14.14
C LEU A 122 -11.80 12.15 14.31
N SER A 123 -11.21 11.54 13.28
CA SER A 123 -10.96 10.09 13.27
C SER A 123 -9.58 9.74 12.71
N PRO A 124 -8.49 10.27 13.29
CA PRO A 124 -7.14 10.03 12.76
C PRO A 124 -6.72 8.56 12.82
N SER A 125 -7.21 7.82 13.81
CA SER A 125 -6.86 6.41 14.02
C SER A 125 -7.38 5.48 12.92
N LEU A 126 -8.42 5.86 12.18
CA LEU A 126 -8.97 5.03 11.10
C LEU A 126 -7.94 4.80 9.98
N PHE A 127 -7.16 5.81 9.63
CA PHE A 127 -6.17 5.72 8.57
C PHE A 127 -5.00 4.82 8.97
N LYS A 128 -4.50 4.95 10.21
CA LYS A 128 -3.46 4.08 10.74
C LYS A 128 -3.94 2.63 10.83
N LYS A 129 -5.16 2.41 11.29
CA LYS A 129 -5.78 1.10 11.39
C LYS A 129 -5.91 0.42 10.02
N GLN A 130 -6.28 1.19 8.99
CA GLN A 130 -6.36 0.71 7.62
C GLN A 130 -4.99 0.25 7.10
N SER A 131 -3.93 1.03 7.36
CA SER A 131 -2.56 0.64 6.98
C SER A 131 -2.12 -0.64 7.66
N LEU A 132 -2.41 -0.79 8.95
CA LEU A 132 -2.11 -2.01 9.69
C LEU A 132 -2.88 -3.22 9.14
N THR A 133 -4.11 -3.02 8.69
CA THR A 133 -4.91 -4.08 8.07
C THR A 133 -4.26 -4.54 6.76
N TYR A 134 -3.85 -3.63 5.88
CA TYR A 134 -3.13 -3.98 4.66
C TYR A 134 -1.82 -4.73 4.95
N MET A 135 -1.08 -4.30 5.96
CA MET A 135 0.17 -4.97 6.35
C MET A 135 -0.09 -6.41 6.82
N ARG A 136 -1.11 -6.63 7.64
CA ARG A 136 -1.49 -7.99 8.11
C ARG A 136 -1.97 -8.86 6.96
N ASP A 137 -2.75 -8.30 6.05
CA ASP A 137 -3.25 -9.04 4.89
C ASP A 137 -2.12 -9.43 3.96
N PHE A 138 -1.14 -8.55 3.76
CA PHE A 138 0.08 -8.89 3.03
C PHE A 138 0.89 -9.99 3.75
N LYS A 139 1.06 -9.88 5.06
CA LYS A 139 1.74 -10.90 5.87
C LYS A 139 1.08 -12.27 5.69
N ASN A 140 -0.24 -12.34 5.78
CA ASN A 140 -0.98 -13.59 5.59
C ASN A 140 -0.82 -14.14 4.17
N PHE A 141 -0.81 -13.29 3.16
CA PHE A 141 -0.56 -13.68 1.79
C PHE A 141 0.87 -14.19 1.61
N ALA A 142 1.87 -13.43 2.09
CA ALA A 142 3.27 -13.76 1.90
C ALA A 142 3.69 -15.04 2.64
N GLU A 143 3.20 -15.24 3.86
CA GLU A 143 3.57 -16.39 4.69
C GLU A 143 2.75 -17.64 4.41
N ASN A 144 1.46 -17.49 4.12
CA ASN A 144 0.49 -18.60 4.08
C ASN A 144 -0.27 -18.72 2.76
N GLY A 145 -0.02 -17.83 1.80
CA GLY A 145 -0.71 -17.85 0.51
C GLY A 145 -2.19 -17.49 0.59
N ILE A 146 -2.64 -16.85 1.68
CA ILE A 146 -4.03 -16.45 1.85
C ILE A 146 -4.35 -15.27 0.94
N SER A 147 -5.32 -15.45 0.03
CA SER A 147 -5.72 -14.42 -0.93
C SER A 147 -7.10 -13.86 -0.60
N LEU A 148 -7.24 -12.52 -0.73
CA LEU A 148 -8.51 -11.80 -0.60
C LEU A 148 -9.16 -11.52 -1.97
N ALA A 149 -8.60 -12.04 -3.06
CA ALA A 149 -9.01 -11.69 -4.42
C ALA A 149 -10.47 -12.02 -4.74
N ASN A 150 -11.06 -13.01 -4.06
CA ASN A 150 -12.44 -13.46 -4.27
C ASN A 150 -13.27 -13.39 -2.98
N ALA A 151 -12.82 -12.57 -2.05
CA ALA A 151 -13.52 -12.39 -0.78
C ALA A 151 -14.64 -11.36 -0.87
#